data_7e8a3bed207aa27817f74cdede24478b
#
_entry.id   7e8a3bed207aa27817f74cdede24478b
#
_cell.length_a   1.000
_cell.length_b   1.000
_cell.length_c   1.000
_cell.angle_alpha   90.00
_cell.angle_beta   90.00
_cell.angle_gamma   90.00
#
_symmetry.space_group_name_H-M   'P 1'
#
loop_
_entity.id
_entity.type
_entity.pdbx_description
1 polymer ?
#
loop_
_entity_poly.entity_id
_entity_poly.type
_entity_poly.pdbx_seq_one_letter_code
_entity_poly.pdbx_strand_id
1 'polypeptide(L)'
;MILGGVFLMLAAKHKNQYLEGMTWLGVLALAVLYLGVIRSAGAAYDVTNISHQLKVMQDQNIPLANIGKYHGQFNFLGRLQASPIELDESQLDAWFEKNPNGRVVMYFDKQRPLGDLVTEYAQPYRALIAGVLNKAQWQTWSKQPHVPLSVENDNNE
;
A
#
# COMPACT_ATOMS: atom_id res chain seq x y z
N MET A 1 -6.80 -21.06 22.60
CA MET A 1 -7.97 -20.17 22.67
C MET A 1 -9.32 -20.83 22.31
N ILE A 2 -9.36 -21.91 21.55
CA ILE A 2 -10.61 -22.62 21.18
C ILE A 2 -11.29 -23.28 22.38
N LEU A 3 -10.54 -23.72 23.37
CA LEU A 3 -11.03 -24.41 24.60
C LEU A 3 -11.94 -23.54 25.48
N GLY A 4 -11.75 -22.21 25.52
CA GLY A 4 -12.59 -21.33 26.34
C GLY A 4 -14.02 -21.18 25.82
N GLY A 5 -14.20 -21.18 24.49
CA GLY A 5 -15.53 -21.12 23.87
C GLY A 5 -16.36 -22.36 24.07
N VAL A 6 -15.73 -23.52 24.05
CA VAL A 6 -16.39 -24.81 24.30
C VAL A 6 -16.83 -24.93 25.77
N PHE A 7 -16.03 -24.42 26.70
CA PHE A 7 -16.35 -24.42 28.12
C PHE A 7 -17.58 -23.55 28.45
N LEU A 8 -17.70 -22.40 27.83
CA LEU A 8 -18.88 -21.52 27.97
C LEU A 8 -20.16 -22.16 27.41
N MET A 9 -20.08 -22.88 26.30
CA MET A 9 -21.22 -23.64 25.75
C MET A 9 -21.66 -24.79 26.67
N LEU A 10 -20.73 -25.50 27.27
CA LEU A 10 -21.06 -26.62 28.18
C LEU A 10 -21.62 -26.15 29.54
N ALA A 11 -21.32 -24.95 29.98
CA ALA A 11 -21.84 -24.34 31.21
C ALA A 11 -23.26 -23.79 31.09
N ALA A 12 -23.78 -23.61 29.87
CA ALA A 12 -25.12 -23.04 29.64
C ALA A 12 -26.23 -24.06 29.91
N LYS A 13 -26.78 -24.05 31.12
CA LYS A 13 -27.78 -24.99 31.63
C LYS A 13 -29.23 -24.72 31.17
N HIS A 14 -29.51 -23.54 30.58
CA HIS A 14 -30.83 -23.09 30.13
C HIS A 14 -30.82 -22.64 28.67
N LYS A 15 -31.93 -22.89 27.95
CA LYS A 15 -32.09 -22.57 26.53
C LYS A 15 -31.75 -21.09 26.20
N ASN A 16 -32.07 -20.17 27.09
CA ASN A 16 -31.74 -18.75 26.91
C ASN A 16 -30.25 -18.47 27.10
N GLN A 17 -29.55 -19.20 27.99
CA GLN A 17 -28.12 -19.07 28.20
C GLN A 17 -27.30 -19.60 27.02
N TYR A 18 -27.84 -20.58 26.26
CA TYR A 18 -27.21 -21.00 25.01
C TYR A 18 -27.24 -19.89 23.94
N LEU A 19 -28.37 -19.23 23.78
CA LEU A 19 -28.49 -18.12 22.83
C LEU A 19 -27.58 -16.96 23.19
N GLU A 20 -27.55 -16.57 24.48
CA GLU A 20 -26.64 -15.54 24.99
C GLU A 20 -25.18 -15.95 24.80
N GLY A 21 -24.82 -17.19 25.08
CA GLY A 21 -23.46 -17.71 24.88
C GLY A 21 -23.05 -17.71 23.42
N MET A 22 -23.92 -18.07 22.50
CA MET A 22 -23.65 -17.99 21.04
C MET A 22 -23.46 -16.56 20.58
N THR A 23 -24.25 -15.61 21.09
CA THR A 23 -24.12 -14.19 20.78
C THR A 23 -22.76 -13.65 21.22
N TRP A 24 -22.38 -13.92 22.47
CA TRP A 24 -21.07 -13.50 22.98
C TRP A 24 -19.89 -14.15 22.25
N LEU A 25 -20.06 -15.41 21.85
CA LEU A 25 -19.05 -16.09 21.02
C LEU A 25 -18.89 -15.40 19.66
N GLY A 26 -20.00 -15.00 19.04
CA GLY A 26 -19.97 -14.24 17.78
C GLY A 26 -19.29 -12.89 17.94
N VAL A 27 -19.62 -12.14 18.99
CA VAL A 27 -18.97 -10.84 19.30
C VAL A 27 -17.48 -11.02 19.55
N LEU A 28 -17.09 -12.06 20.32
CA LEU A 28 -15.69 -12.35 20.59
C LEU A 28 -14.93 -12.72 19.31
N ALA A 29 -15.54 -13.53 18.44
CA ALA A 29 -14.94 -13.91 17.16
C ALA A 29 -14.72 -12.70 16.26
N LEU A 30 -15.71 -11.79 16.18
CA LEU A 30 -15.57 -10.53 15.44
C LEU A 30 -14.49 -9.62 16.04
N ALA A 31 -14.41 -9.54 17.36
CA ALA A 31 -13.38 -8.74 18.04
C ALA A 31 -11.97 -9.32 17.76
N VAL A 32 -11.80 -10.63 17.79
CA VAL A 32 -10.53 -11.29 17.47
C VAL A 32 -10.17 -11.08 16.01
N LEU A 33 -11.13 -11.20 15.09
CA LEU A 33 -10.92 -10.93 13.66
C LEU A 33 -10.51 -9.47 13.43
N TYR A 34 -11.21 -8.53 14.05
CA TYR A 34 -10.92 -7.11 13.91
C TYR A 34 -9.54 -6.74 14.47
N LEU A 35 -9.25 -7.11 15.70
CA LEU A 35 -7.99 -6.75 16.37
C LEU A 35 -6.79 -7.52 15.83
N GLY A 36 -6.98 -8.79 15.46
CA GLY A 36 -5.88 -9.65 15.01
C GLY A 36 -5.58 -9.52 13.52
N VAL A 37 -6.60 -9.37 12.68
CA VAL A 37 -6.43 -9.40 11.20
C VAL A 37 -6.61 -8.01 10.60
N ILE A 38 -7.77 -7.38 10.81
CA ILE A 38 -8.10 -6.13 10.11
C ILE A 38 -7.17 -4.99 10.55
N ARG A 39 -6.92 -4.87 11.85
CA ARG A 39 -6.03 -3.83 12.38
C ARG A 39 -4.58 -4.01 11.90
N SER A 40 -4.10 -5.25 11.85
CA SER A 40 -2.74 -5.54 11.38
C SER A 40 -2.60 -5.36 9.87
N ALA A 41 -3.62 -5.76 9.11
CA ALA A 41 -3.66 -5.56 7.66
C ALA A 41 -3.79 -4.07 7.29
N GLY A 42 -4.57 -3.30 8.06
CA GLY A 42 -4.81 -1.87 7.80
C GLY A 42 -3.51 -1.08 7.69
N ALA A 43 -2.53 -1.34 8.54
CA ALA A 43 -1.23 -0.67 8.50
C ALA A 43 -0.45 -0.92 7.18
N ALA A 44 -0.63 -2.09 6.57
CA ALA A 44 0.02 -2.43 5.30
C ALA A 44 -0.61 -1.72 4.08
N TYR A 45 -1.85 -1.24 4.23
CA TYR A 45 -2.60 -0.53 3.19
C TYR A 45 -2.72 0.97 3.44
N ASP A 46 -2.19 1.46 4.54
CA ASP A 46 -2.23 2.89 4.87
C ASP A 46 -1.28 3.66 3.95
N VAL A 47 -1.84 4.44 3.05
CA VAL A 47 -1.11 5.30 2.12
C VAL A 47 -1.23 6.79 2.48
N THR A 48 -1.67 7.10 3.70
CA THR A 48 -1.92 8.47 4.15
C THR A 48 -0.69 9.36 3.99
N ASN A 49 0.46 8.91 4.49
CA ASN A 49 1.65 9.74 4.50
C ASN A 49 2.18 10.01 3.08
N ILE A 50 2.30 8.98 2.23
CA ILE A 50 2.76 9.19 0.84
C ILE A 50 1.76 10.06 0.07
N SER A 51 0.45 9.89 0.30
CA SER A 51 -0.58 10.71 -0.34
C SER A 51 -0.44 12.19 0.03
N HIS A 52 -0.14 12.50 1.28
CA HIS A 52 0.13 13.87 1.72
C HIS A 52 1.41 14.44 1.10
N GLN A 53 2.47 13.64 0.98
CA GLN A 53 3.71 14.09 0.30
C GLN A 53 3.44 14.42 -1.17
N LEU A 54 2.70 13.55 -1.87
CA LEU A 54 2.31 13.78 -3.26
C LEU A 54 1.44 15.05 -3.40
N LYS A 55 0.55 15.31 -2.43
CA LYS A 55 -0.24 16.55 -2.41
C LYS A 55 0.64 17.80 -2.28
N VAL A 56 1.60 17.78 -1.35
CA VAL A 56 2.54 18.90 -1.19
C VAL A 56 3.32 19.15 -2.48
N MET A 57 3.80 18.09 -3.14
CA MET A 57 4.50 18.20 -4.43
C MET A 57 3.59 18.76 -5.52
N GLN A 58 2.34 18.31 -5.59
CA GLN A 58 1.37 18.82 -6.55
C GLN A 58 1.04 20.31 -6.33
N ASP A 59 0.91 20.74 -5.06
CA ASP A 59 0.67 22.15 -4.72
C ASP A 59 1.86 23.05 -5.09
N GLN A 60 3.05 22.47 -5.19
CA GLN A 60 4.26 23.13 -5.70
C GLN A 60 4.37 23.04 -7.24
N ASN A 61 3.34 22.57 -7.94
CA ASN A 61 3.31 22.33 -9.37
C ASN A 61 4.41 21.37 -9.86
N ILE A 62 4.81 20.42 -9.05
CA ILE A 62 5.74 19.36 -9.43
C ILE A 62 4.95 18.28 -10.20
N PRO A 63 5.34 17.95 -11.44
CA PRO A 63 4.72 16.89 -12.20
C PRO A 63 4.88 15.53 -11.50
N LEU A 64 3.78 14.76 -11.43
CA LEU A 64 3.77 13.46 -10.78
C LEU A 64 3.47 12.37 -11.80
N ALA A 65 4.25 11.29 -11.73
CA ALA A 65 4.02 10.06 -12.48
C ALA A 65 3.96 8.85 -11.54
N ASN A 66 3.36 7.76 -12.02
CA ASN A 66 3.29 6.47 -11.35
C ASN A 66 3.71 5.39 -12.33
N ILE A 67 4.58 4.48 -11.91
CA ILE A 67 4.93 3.31 -12.72
C ILE A 67 3.82 2.28 -12.60
N GLY A 68 3.36 1.83 -13.77
CA GLY A 68 2.28 0.88 -13.91
C GLY A 68 0.89 1.49 -13.69
N LYS A 69 -0.11 0.63 -13.58
CA LYS A 69 -1.51 1.05 -13.43
C LYS A 69 -1.73 1.82 -12.13
N TYR A 70 -2.43 2.93 -12.24
CA TYR A 70 -2.80 3.77 -11.12
C TYR A 70 -4.31 3.64 -10.82
N HIS A 71 -4.64 3.07 -9.69
CA HIS A 71 -6.04 2.83 -9.28
C HIS A 71 -6.62 3.93 -8.38
N GLY A 72 -6.06 5.13 -8.39
CA GLY A 72 -6.53 6.25 -7.58
C GLY A 72 -6.19 6.14 -6.08
N GLN A 73 -5.29 5.22 -5.70
CA GLN A 73 -4.98 4.91 -4.31
C GLN A 73 -4.52 6.10 -3.48
N PHE A 74 -3.93 7.12 -4.11
CA PHE A 74 -3.47 8.33 -3.41
C PHE A 74 -4.46 9.51 -3.51
N ASN A 75 -5.41 9.45 -4.46
CA ASN A 75 -6.29 10.59 -4.77
C ASN A 75 -7.15 11.00 -3.58
N PHE A 76 -7.80 10.03 -2.94
CA PHE A 76 -8.74 10.31 -1.86
C PHE A 76 -8.05 10.89 -0.62
N LEU A 77 -7.02 10.19 -0.11
CA LEU A 77 -6.33 10.60 1.11
C LEU A 77 -5.44 11.84 0.89
N GLY A 78 -4.82 11.95 -0.27
CA GLY A 78 -4.02 13.11 -0.65
C GLY A 78 -4.84 14.30 -1.13
N ARG A 79 -6.14 14.11 -1.44
CA ARG A 79 -6.97 15.13 -2.10
C ARG A 79 -6.28 15.71 -3.32
N LEU A 80 -5.69 14.82 -4.14
CA LEU A 80 -4.99 15.23 -5.34
C LEU A 80 -5.96 15.85 -6.34
N GLN A 81 -5.57 16.98 -6.95
CA GLN A 81 -6.37 17.68 -7.95
C GLN A 81 -6.32 16.96 -9.31
N ALA A 82 -5.17 16.32 -9.60
CA ALA A 82 -4.97 15.50 -10.78
C ALA A 82 -4.27 14.21 -10.37
N SER A 83 -4.64 13.09 -11.02
CA SER A 83 -3.96 11.82 -10.82
C SER A 83 -2.54 11.88 -11.38
N PRO A 84 -1.57 11.19 -10.78
CA PRO A 84 -0.26 10.96 -11.39
C PRO A 84 -0.42 10.33 -12.78
N ILE A 85 0.45 10.70 -13.71
CA ILE A 85 0.46 10.13 -15.06
C ILE A 85 0.97 8.70 -14.98
N GLU A 86 0.24 7.76 -15.60
CA GLU A 86 0.69 6.37 -15.72
C GLU A 86 1.78 6.26 -16.77
N LEU A 87 2.88 5.64 -16.42
CA LEU A 87 4.02 5.42 -17.30
C LEU A 87 4.55 3.99 -17.14
N ASP A 88 5.07 3.47 -18.24
CA ASP A 88 5.94 2.30 -18.20
C ASP A 88 7.38 2.73 -17.88
N GLU A 89 8.16 1.81 -17.36
CA GLU A 89 9.56 2.05 -17.02
C GLU A 89 10.36 2.60 -18.21
N SER A 90 10.12 2.08 -19.41
CA SER A 90 10.76 2.52 -20.66
C SER A 90 10.47 3.97 -21.07
N GLN A 91 9.40 4.57 -20.54
CA GLN A 91 8.98 5.92 -20.86
C GLN A 91 9.55 6.97 -19.91
N LEU A 92 10.14 6.55 -18.78
CA LEU A 92 10.56 7.46 -17.73
C LEU A 92 11.68 8.39 -18.14
N ASP A 93 12.67 7.94 -18.91
CA ASP A 93 13.77 8.80 -19.36
C ASP A 93 13.22 9.93 -20.22
N ALA A 94 12.36 9.63 -21.19
CA ALA A 94 11.74 10.63 -22.04
C ALA A 94 10.79 11.58 -21.26
N TRP A 95 10.13 11.04 -20.23
CA TRP A 95 9.29 11.86 -19.39
C TRP A 95 10.10 12.81 -18.50
N PHE A 96 11.21 12.36 -17.90
CA PHE A 96 12.10 13.21 -17.11
C PHE A 96 12.84 14.26 -17.94
N GLU A 97 13.07 14.02 -19.24
CA GLU A 97 13.60 15.06 -20.14
C GLU A 97 12.63 16.25 -20.28
N LYS A 98 11.34 15.97 -20.33
CA LYS A 98 10.28 16.99 -20.40
C LYS A 98 9.94 17.58 -19.02
N ASN A 99 10.18 16.83 -17.94
CA ASN A 99 9.81 17.17 -16.58
C ASN A 99 11.01 17.00 -15.63
N PRO A 100 12.05 17.85 -15.73
CA PRO A 100 13.30 17.64 -14.95
C PRO A 100 13.09 17.69 -13.43
N ASN A 101 12.07 18.43 -12.97
CA ASN A 101 11.68 18.52 -11.57
C ASN A 101 10.59 17.51 -11.17
N GLY A 102 10.18 16.65 -12.08
CA GLY A 102 9.13 15.66 -11.84
C GLY A 102 9.48 14.65 -10.76
N ARG A 103 8.46 13.99 -10.25
CA ARG A 103 8.57 12.88 -9.29
C ARG A 103 7.82 11.69 -9.81
N VAL A 104 8.39 10.52 -9.59
CA VAL A 104 7.78 9.25 -9.96
C VAL A 104 7.56 8.39 -8.73
N VAL A 105 6.37 7.80 -8.63
CA VAL A 105 6.07 6.77 -7.63
C VAL A 105 6.41 5.42 -8.24
N MET A 106 7.24 4.66 -7.54
CA MET A 106 7.65 3.31 -7.92
C MET A 106 7.40 2.35 -6.78
N TYR A 107 7.27 1.06 -7.11
CA TYR A 107 7.02 0.00 -6.14
C TYR A 107 8.18 -1.00 -6.15
N PHE A 108 8.76 -1.23 -4.98
CA PHE A 108 9.93 -2.08 -4.79
C PHE A 108 9.58 -3.29 -3.94
N ASP A 109 10.17 -4.43 -4.27
CA ASP A 109 10.03 -5.64 -3.46
C ASP A 109 10.72 -5.45 -2.10
N LYS A 110 10.01 -5.77 -1.01
CA LYS A 110 10.57 -5.75 0.37
C LYS A 110 11.75 -6.69 0.56
N GLN A 111 11.81 -7.77 -0.22
CA GLN A 111 12.89 -8.76 -0.13
C GLN A 111 14.16 -8.30 -0.86
N ARG A 112 14.05 -7.28 -1.71
CA ARG A 112 15.17 -6.64 -2.36
C ARG A 112 15.36 -5.27 -1.73
N PRO A 113 16.24 -5.14 -0.73
CA PRO A 113 16.50 -3.84 -0.13
C PRO A 113 16.85 -2.86 -1.26
N LEU A 114 16.33 -1.65 -1.13
CA LEU A 114 16.62 -0.53 -2.05
C LEU A 114 18.12 -0.27 -2.22
N GLY A 115 18.97 -1.06 -1.56
CA GLY A 115 20.41 -0.86 -1.50
C GLY A 115 20.73 0.51 -0.96
N ASP A 116 21.72 1.16 -1.59
CA ASP A 116 22.09 2.56 -1.29
C ASP A 116 21.16 3.58 -1.97
N LEU A 117 20.01 3.14 -2.52
CA LEU A 117 19.07 4.05 -3.17
C LEU A 117 18.38 4.92 -2.14
N VAL A 118 18.80 6.15 -2.07
CA VAL A 118 18.13 7.19 -1.28
C VAL A 118 16.88 7.63 -2.05
N THR A 119 15.70 7.28 -1.57
CA THR A 119 14.43 7.80 -2.09
C THR A 119 14.10 9.10 -1.35
N GLU A 120 13.38 10.03 -1.99
CA GLU A 120 12.89 11.23 -1.28
C GLU A 120 11.90 10.86 -0.18
N TYR A 121 11.10 9.84 -0.43
CA TYR A 121 10.15 9.28 0.50
C TYR A 121 9.93 7.79 0.19
N ALA A 122 9.78 6.96 1.21
CA ALA A 122 9.42 5.55 1.07
C ALA A 122 8.55 5.09 2.22
N GLN A 123 7.56 4.27 1.90
CA GLN A 123 6.75 3.61 2.92
C GLN A 123 6.30 2.21 2.49
N PRO A 124 6.06 1.30 3.44
CA PRO A 124 5.45 0.02 3.13
C PRO A 124 4.07 0.19 2.51
N TYR A 125 3.80 -0.54 1.45
CA TYR A 125 2.49 -0.60 0.81
C TYR A 125 2.22 -2.03 0.33
N ARG A 126 1.24 -2.71 0.93
CA ARG A 126 0.97 -4.15 0.72
C ARG A 126 2.24 -4.99 0.95
N ALA A 127 2.60 -5.84 -0.02
CA ALA A 127 3.83 -6.62 0.01
C ALA A 127 5.08 -5.84 -0.45
N LEU A 128 4.91 -4.61 -0.96
CA LEU A 128 5.93 -3.78 -1.59
C LEU A 128 6.31 -2.59 -0.70
N ILE A 129 7.28 -1.83 -1.17
CA ILE A 129 7.63 -0.49 -0.67
C ILE A 129 7.29 0.50 -1.79
N ALA A 130 6.38 1.44 -1.52
CA ALA A 130 6.14 2.56 -2.41
C ALA A 130 7.18 3.64 -2.12
N GLY A 131 7.93 4.04 -3.14
CA GLY A 131 8.96 5.07 -3.06
C GLY A 131 8.71 6.20 -4.04
N VAL A 132 9.08 7.41 -3.67
CA VAL A 132 9.04 8.60 -4.52
C VAL A 132 10.47 8.94 -4.91
N LEU A 133 10.74 9.03 -6.21
CA LEU A 133 12.05 9.30 -6.78
C LEU A 133 12.03 10.56 -7.65
N ASN A 134 13.16 11.27 -7.62
CA ASN A 134 13.48 12.31 -8.59
C ASN A 134 14.31 11.77 -9.77
N LYS A 135 14.61 12.62 -10.76
CA LYS A 135 15.39 12.25 -11.96
C LYS A 135 16.75 11.63 -11.62
N ALA A 136 17.50 12.21 -10.69
CA ALA A 136 18.84 11.72 -10.35
C ALA A 136 18.80 10.34 -9.67
N GLN A 137 17.82 10.13 -8.79
CA GLN A 137 17.59 8.85 -8.13
C GLN A 137 17.15 7.77 -9.12
N TRP A 138 16.26 8.13 -10.05
CA TRP A 138 15.89 7.24 -11.15
C TRP A 138 17.10 6.83 -11.98
N GLN A 139 17.94 7.78 -12.41
CA GLN A 139 19.13 7.50 -13.20
C GLN A 139 20.15 6.64 -12.47
N THR A 140 20.22 6.73 -11.15
CA THR A 140 21.08 5.85 -10.33
C THR A 140 20.51 4.44 -10.26
N TRP A 141 19.20 4.34 -10.04
CA TRP A 141 18.51 3.06 -9.94
C TRP A 141 18.47 2.31 -11.29
N SER A 142 18.17 2.98 -12.40
CA SER A 142 18.05 2.36 -13.72
C SER A 142 19.36 1.74 -14.24
N LYS A 143 20.50 2.18 -13.72
CA LYS A 143 21.81 1.60 -14.07
C LYS A 143 22.13 0.32 -13.29
N GLN A 144 21.41 0.02 -12.23
CA GLN A 144 21.61 -1.21 -11.45
C GLN A 144 20.90 -2.38 -12.15
N PRO A 145 21.48 -3.59 -12.11
CA PRO A 145 20.81 -4.77 -12.65
C PRO A 145 19.54 -5.04 -11.83
N HIS A 146 18.39 -4.80 -12.42
CA HIS A 146 17.09 -5.02 -11.81
C HIS A 146 16.18 -5.79 -12.78
N VAL A 147 15.20 -6.49 -12.23
CA VAL A 147 14.12 -7.05 -13.04
C VAL A 147 13.18 -5.88 -13.34
N PRO A 148 12.84 -5.65 -14.62
CA PRO A 148 11.89 -4.59 -14.97
C PRO A 148 10.63 -4.69 -14.11
N LEU A 149 10.14 -3.56 -13.61
CA LEU A 149 8.86 -3.50 -12.92
C LEU A 149 7.77 -3.74 -13.96
N SER A 150 7.49 -5.02 -14.24
CA SER A 150 6.40 -5.38 -15.13
C SER A 150 5.09 -4.97 -14.47
N VAL A 151 4.25 -4.32 -15.25
CA VAL A 151 2.81 -4.24 -14.98
C VAL A 151 2.36 -5.67 -14.70
N GLU A 152 1.91 -5.94 -13.49
CA GLU A 152 1.32 -7.22 -13.12
C GLU A 152 0.21 -7.50 -14.12
N ASN A 153 0.44 -8.45 -15.01
CA ASN A 153 -0.57 -8.89 -15.94
C ASN A 153 -1.66 -9.58 -15.13
N ASP A 154 -2.75 -8.86 -14.89
CA ASP A 154 -4.02 -9.40 -14.35
C ASP A 154 -4.69 -10.37 -15.36
N ASN A 155 -3.92 -11.29 -15.94
CA ASN A 155 -4.41 -12.31 -16.86
C ASN A 155 -4.55 -13.67 -16.15
N ASN A 156 -4.89 -13.68 -14.87
CA ASN A 156 -5.34 -14.87 -14.16
C ASN A 156 -6.76 -14.63 -13.62
N GLU A 157 -7.74 -14.57 -14.52
CA GLU A 157 -9.11 -14.99 -14.29
C GLU A 157 -9.38 -16.30 -15.03
#